data_182a55403348be5ca132b570aebebafe
#
_entry.id   182a55403348be5ca132b570aebebafe
#
_cell.length_a   1.000
_cell.length_b   1.000
_cell.length_c   1.000
_cell.angle_alpha   90.00
_cell.angle_beta   90.00
_cell.angle_gamma   90.00
#
_symmetry.space_group_name_H-M   'P 1'
#
loop_
_entity.id
_entity.type
_entity.pdbx_description
1 polymer ?
#
loop_
_entity_poly.entity_id
_entity_poly.type
_entity_poly.pdbx_seq_one_letter_code
_entity_poly.pdbx_strand_id
1 'polypeptide(L)'
;KFDKDSVEKTGITAGFGAFQVFSFNLNYHLENPISKTSTVEIAIPPDTSLQKVYYQEITPVPSNISVDEDGNWLASYVLAPRERVDIAVKGAVQIFATVRPFPKPTQEILTQDLKETQYWQTSNPQIKEIARKLSTARNIYDFVVNTLSYDYDRVRPNVERLGAVRALNNPN
;
A
#
# COMPACT_ATOMS: atom_id res chain seq x y z
N LYS A 1 -16.50 12.60 -21.35
CA LYS A 1 -15.84 11.66 -22.29
C LYS A 1 -14.36 12.02 -22.29
N PHE A 2 -13.52 11.17 -21.76
CA PHE A 2 -12.06 11.35 -21.74
C PHE A 2 -11.56 11.22 -23.18
N ASP A 3 -10.86 12.23 -23.68
CA ASP A 3 -10.16 12.13 -24.95
C ASP A 3 -8.76 11.56 -24.68
N LYS A 4 -8.57 10.29 -25.07
CA LYS A 4 -7.33 9.53 -24.85
C LYS A 4 -6.12 10.19 -25.54
N ASP A 5 -6.34 10.88 -26.66
CA ASP A 5 -5.27 11.52 -27.42
C ASP A 5 -4.75 12.81 -26.77
N SER A 6 -5.54 13.45 -25.91
CA SER A 6 -5.10 14.66 -25.18
C SER A 6 -4.17 14.32 -24.01
N VAL A 7 -4.33 13.14 -23.39
CA VAL A 7 -3.51 12.67 -22.26
C VAL A 7 -2.07 12.40 -22.69
N GLU A 8 -1.89 11.80 -23.86
CA GLU A 8 -0.55 11.44 -24.37
C GLU A 8 0.27 12.67 -24.81
N LYS A 9 -0.39 13.79 -25.11
CA LYS A 9 0.28 14.99 -25.66
C LYS A 9 0.66 16.05 -24.64
N THR A 10 -0.03 16.11 -23.48
CA THR A 10 0.14 17.24 -22.55
C THR A 10 0.74 16.86 -21.19
N GLY A 11 0.74 15.59 -20.83
CA GLY A 11 1.21 15.10 -19.52
C GLY A 11 0.36 15.57 -18.32
N ILE A 12 -0.71 16.35 -18.56
CA ILE A 12 -1.64 16.84 -17.54
C ILE A 12 -3.04 16.42 -17.89
N THR A 13 -3.71 15.73 -16.97
CA THR A 13 -5.12 15.36 -17.12
C THR A 13 -5.92 15.90 -15.96
N ALA A 14 -6.97 16.67 -16.27
CA ALA A 14 -7.97 17.12 -15.31
C ALA A 14 -9.29 16.34 -15.52
N GLY A 15 -9.75 15.65 -14.49
CA GLY A 15 -11.03 14.94 -14.50
C GLY A 15 -12.02 15.64 -13.58
N PHE A 16 -13.23 15.90 -14.09
CA PHE A 16 -14.34 16.47 -13.32
C PHE A 16 -15.44 15.42 -13.16
N GLY A 17 -15.89 15.19 -11.93
CA GLY A 17 -16.93 14.22 -11.62
C GLY A 17 -16.80 13.64 -10.22
N ALA A 18 -17.80 12.84 -9.83
CA ALA A 18 -17.82 12.18 -8.52
C ALA A 18 -16.79 11.04 -8.42
N PHE A 19 -16.35 10.50 -9.55
CA PHE A 19 -15.37 9.42 -9.62
C PHE A 19 -14.71 9.36 -11.00
N GLN A 20 -13.58 8.65 -11.05
CA GLN A 20 -12.89 8.25 -12.28
C GLN A 20 -12.73 6.72 -12.29
N VAL A 21 -12.68 6.13 -13.48
CA VAL A 21 -12.45 4.69 -13.63
C VAL A 21 -11.21 4.46 -14.47
N PHE A 22 -10.30 3.64 -13.95
CA PHE A 22 -9.09 3.22 -14.62
C PHE A 22 -9.08 1.70 -14.78
N SER A 23 -8.68 1.20 -15.92
CA SER A 23 -8.33 -0.22 -16.08
C SER A 23 -6.89 -0.44 -15.63
N PHE A 24 -6.62 -1.61 -15.08
CA PHE A 24 -5.27 -2.02 -14.70
C PHE A 24 -4.96 -3.45 -15.18
N ASN A 25 -3.68 -3.69 -15.39
CA ASN A 25 -3.13 -5.01 -15.64
C ASN A 25 -1.84 -5.14 -14.81
N LEU A 26 -1.84 -6.04 -13.84
CA LEU A 26 -0.72 -6.29 -12.95
C LEU A 26 -0.13 -7.66 -13.28
N ASN A 27 1.19 -7.74 -13.33
CA ASN A 27 1.91 -8.98 -13.54
C ASN A 27 2.82 -9.23 -12.33
N TYR A 28 2.72 -10.44 -11.76
CA TYR A 28 3.56 -10.88 -10.65
C TYR A 28 4.35 -12.10 -11.08
N HIS A 29 5.60 -12.16 -10.66
CA HIS A 29 6.50 -13.28 -10.89
C HIS A 29 6.82 -13.93 -9.55
N LEU A 30 6.24 -15.11 -9.29
CA LEU A 30 6.46 -15.84 -8.06
C LEU A 30 7.46 -16.97 -8.27
N GLU A 31 8.28 -17.21 -7.27
CA GLU A 31 9.19 -18.34 -7.21
C GLU A 31 9.17 -18.95 -5.81
N ASN A 32 9.09 -20.26 -5.73
CA ASN A 32 9.34 -20.99 -4.50
C ASN A 32 10.84 -21.36 -4.43
N PRO A 33 11.68 -20.65 -3.66
CA PRO A 33 13.13 -20.88 -3.65
C PRO A 33 13.56 -22.10 -2.85
N ILE A 34 12.64 -22.78 -2.15
CA ILE A 34 12.97 -23.90 -1.28
C ILE A 34 12.61 -25.24 -1.93
N SER A 35 13.12 -26.34 -1.34
CA SER A 35 12.92 -27.71 -1.82
C SER A 35 11.65 -28.39 -1.27
N LYS A 36 10.72 -27.61 -0.71
CA LYS A 36 9.42 -28.06 -0.19
C LYS A 36 8.31 -27.22 -0.79
N THR A 37 7.10 -27.78 -0.87
CA THR A 37 5.90 -27.01 -1.20
C THR A 37 5.72 -25.87 -0.22
N SER A 38 5.40 -24.67 -0.70
CA SER A 38 5.21 -23.48 0.11
C SER A 38 4.02 -22.66 -0.40
N THR A 39 3.33 -22.01 0.50
CA THR A 39 2.35 -20.99 0.15
C THR A 39 3.03 -19.64 0.01
N VAL A 40 2.78 -18.98 -1.10
CA VAL A 40 3.27 -17.61 -1.37
C VAL A 40 2.04 -16.72 -1.52
N GLU A 41 2.08 -15.53 -0.93
CA GLU A 41 1.00 -14.56 -0.96
C GLU A 41 1.43 -13.30 -1.70
N ILE A 42 0.53 -12.75 -2.50
CA ILE A 42 0.69 -11.45 -3.15
C ILE A 42 -0.41 -10.52 -2.71
N ALA A 43 -0.05 -9.25 -2.48
CA ALA A 43 -1.04 -8.21 -2.25
C ALA A 43 -1.70 -7.82 -3.58
N ILE A 44 -3.03 -7.78 -3.58
CA ILE A 44 -3.83 -7.30 -4.70
C ILE A 44 -4.60 -6.05 -4.26
N PRO A 45 -4.96 -5.12 -5.18
CA PRO A 45 -5.63 -3.88 -4.83
C PRO A 45 -6.92 -4.09 -4.04
N PRO A 46 -7.07 -3.52 -2.82
CA PRO A 46 -8.28 -3.66 -2.01
C PRO A 46 -9.32 -2.59 -2.30
N ASP A 47 -10.56 -2.81 -1.85
CA ASP A 47 -11.53 -1.74 -1.66
C ASP A 47 -11.09 -0.82 -0.52
N THR A 48 -11.30 0.48 -0.67
CA THR A 48 -11.06 1.47 0.39
C THR A 48 -12.18 2.52 0.41
N SER A 49 -12.11 3.46 1.35
CA SER A 49 -13.05 4.59 1.38
C SER A 49 -12.96 5.50 0.14
N LEU A 50 -11.84 5.47 -0.60
CA LEU A 50 -11.60 6.29 -1.78
C LEU A 50 -11.59 5.49 -3.09
N GLN A 51 -11.62 4.16 -3.04
CA GLN A 51 -11.62 3.34 -4.25
C GLN A 51 -12.50 2.10 -4.14
N LYS A 52 -12.97 1.64 -5.29
CA LYS A 52 -13.68 0.37 -5.50
C LYS A 52 -12.99 -0.40 -6.61
N VAL A 53 -12.64 -1.67 -6.35
CA VAL A 53 -11.94 -2.51 -7.32
C VAL A 53 -12.88 -3.55 -7.90
N TYR A 54 -12.76 -3.77 -9.20
CA TYR A 54 -13.53 -4.75 -9.97
C TYR A 54 -12.57 -5.66 -10.70
N TYR A 55 -12.36 -6.87 -10.17
CA TYR A 55 -11.53 -7.88 -10.82
C TYR A 55 -12.28 -8.50 -11.99
N GLN A 56 -11.64 -8.57 -13.15
CA GLN A 56 -12.14 -9.21 -14.35
C GLN A 56 -11.53 -10.59 -14.54
N GLU A 57 -10.22 -10.69 -14.23
CA GLU A 57 -9.45 -11.92 -14.42
C GLU A 57 -8.29 -11.96 -13.41
N ILE A 58 -8.07 -13.14 -12.83
CA ILE A 58 -6.85 -13.48 -12.09
C ILE A 58 -6.40 -14.84 -12.60
N THR A 59 -5.28 -14.89 -13.28
CA THR A 59 -4.78 -16.10 -13.92
C THR A 59 -3.30 -16.35 -13.56
N PRO A 60 -2.95 -17.53 -13.04
CA PRO A 60 -3.86 -18.58 -12.60
C PRO A 60 -4.71 -18.18 -11.41
N VAL A 61 -5.82 -18.91 -11.21
CA VAL A 61 -6.72 -18.67 -10.08
C VAL A 61 -5.98 -18.96 -8.76
N PRO A 62 -6.01 -18.06 -7.77
CA PRO A 62 -5.39 -18.31 -6.48
C PRO A 62 -6.11 -19.42 -5.70
N SER A 63 -5.39 -20.09 -4.82
CA SER A 63 -5.97 -21.09 -3.93
C SER A 63 -6.89 -20.48 -2.87
N ASN A 64 -6.62 -19.22 -2.49
CA ASN A 64 -7.44 -18.47 -1.54
C ASN A 64 -7.26 -16.94 -1.77
N ILE A 65 -8.27 -16.16 -1.38
CA ILE A 65 -8.17 -14.71 -1.20
C ILE A 65 -8.62 -14.40 0.22
N SER A 66 -7.78 -13.72 0.98
CA SER A 66 -8.03 -13.33 2.37
C SER A 66 -7.76 -11.83 2.58
N VAL A 67 -8.23 -11.32 3.69
CA VAL A 67 -7.91 -9.97 4.17
C VAL A 67 -7.09 -10.14 5.43
N ASP A 68 -5.92 -9.50 5.50
CA ASP A 68 -5.08 -9.52 6.69
C ASP A 68 -5.54 -8.51 7.76
N GLU A 69 -4.83 -8.47 8.88
CA GLU A 69 -5.14 -7.58 10.01
C GLU A 69 -5.04 -6.10 9.64
N ASP A 70 -4.22 -5.76 8.65
CA ASP A 70 -4.01 -4.39 8.15
C ASP A 70 -5.00 -4.00 7.03
N GLY A 71 -5.90 -4.92 6.64
CA GLY A 71 -6.90 -4.71 5.59
C GLY A 71 -6.37 -4.92 4.17
N ASN A 72 -5.19 -5.51 4.01
CA ASN A 72 -4.66 -5.87 2.69
C ASN A 72 -5.39 -7.09 2.14
N TRP A 73 -5.68 -7.06 0.86
CA TRP A 73 -6.21 -8.23 0.16
C TRP A 73 -5.05 -9.08 -0.35
N LEU A 74 -4.99 -10.33 0.12
CA LEU A 74 -3.93 -11.27 -0.20
C LEU A 74 -4.46 -12.42 -1.03
N ALA A 75 -3.84 -12.65 -2.19
CA ALA A 75 -4.09 -13.83 -3.02
C ALA A 75 -2.99 -14.87 -2.76
N SER A 76 -3.37 -16.07 -2.31
CA SER A 76 -2.46 -17.14 -1.92
C SER A 76 -2.31 -18.16 -3.05
N TYR A 77 -1.08 -18.61 -3.27
CA TYR A 77 -0.69 -19.63 -4.26
C TYR A 77 0.14 -20.73 -3.59
N VAL A 78 -0.23 -21.97 -3.82
CA VAL A 78 0.54 -23.12 -3.35
C VAL A 78 1.49 -23.53 -4.46
N LEU A 79 2.79 -23.34 -4.24
CA LEU A 79 3.84 -23.63 -5.21
C LEU A 79 4.61 -24.91 -4.83
N ALA A 80 4.82 -25.79 -5.80
CA ALA A 80 5.71 -26.95 -5.65
C ALA A 80 7.17 -26.50 -5.42
N PRO A 81 8.07 -27.41 -5.00
CA PRO A 81 9.49 -27.10 -4.85
C PRO A 81 10.08 -26.50 -6.14
N ARG A 82 10.75 -25.35 -6.02
CA ARG A 82 11.42 -24.67 -7.16
C ARG A 82 10.48 -24.20 -8.29
N GLU A 83 9.18 -24.24 -8.06
CA GLU A 83 8.21 -23.77 -9.04
C GLU A 83 8.26 -22.26 -9.20
N ARG A 84 8.07 -21.84 -10.46
CA ARG A 84 7.86 -20.46 -10.86
C ARG A 84 6.49 -20.33 -11.51
N VAL A 85 5.78 -19.26 -11.18
CA VAL A 85 4.48 -18.95 -11.78
C VAL A 85 4.36 -17.47 -12.07
N ASP A 86 3.88 -17.16 -13.26
CA ASP A 86 3.52 -15.79 -13.65
C ASP A 86 2.02 -15.62 -13.46
N ILE A 87 1.64 -14.54 -12.78
CA ILE A 87 0.25 -14.23 -12.46
C ILE A 87 -0.13 -12.94 -13.15
N ALA A 88 -1.22 -12.99 -13.91
CA ALA A 88 -1.83 -11.81 -14.52
C ALA A 88 -3.12 -11.46 -13.77
N VAL A 89 -3.23 -10.22 -13.32
CA VAL A 89 -4.43 -9.68 -12.66
C VAL A 89 -4.95 -8.50 -13.46
N LYS A 90 -6.17 -8.63 -14.01
CA LYS A 90 -6.83 -7.59 -14.78
C LYS A 90 -8.08 -7.10 -14.08
N GLY A 91 -8.33 -5.81 -14.18
CA GLY A 91 -9.52 -5.23 -13.57
C GLY A 91 -9.69 -3.76 -13.89
N ALA A 92 -10.64 -3.18 -13.18
CA ALA A 92 -10.86 -1.74 -13.18
C ALA A 92 -10.92 -1.24 -11.73
N VAL A 93 -10.42 -0.03 -11.51
CA VAL A 93 -10.53 0.67 -10.25
C VAL A 93 -11.33 1.96 -10.44
N GLN A 94 -12.35 2.14 -9.63
CA GLN A 94 -13.14 3.36 -9.54
C GLN A 94 -12.61 4.18 -8.36
N ILE A 95 -12.06 5.36 -8.64
CA ILE A 95 -11.51 6.27 -7.63
C ILE A 95 -12.51 7.40 -7.42
N PHE A 96 -12.89 7.63 -6.17
CA PHE A 96 -13.89 8.62 -5.79
C PHE A 96 -13.23 9.95 -5.41
N ALA A 97 -13.86 11.05 -5.81
CA ALA A 97 -13.42 12.40 -5.47
C ALA A 97 -13.62 12.73 -3.98
N THR A 98 -14.53 12.03 -3.31
CA THR A 98 -14.83 12.20 -1.88
C THR A 98 -14.82 10.86 -1.16
N VAL A 99 -14.46 10.90 0.12
CA VAL A 99 -14.47 9.72 1.00
C VAL A 99 -15.89 9.16 1.11
N ARG A 100 -16.04 7.88 0.77
CA ARG A 100 -17.30 7.15 0.94
C ARG A 100 -17.43 6.57 2.36
N PRO A 101 -18.63 6.27 2.82
CA PRO A 101 -18.80 5.47 4.02
C PRO A 101 -18.04 4.15 3.89
N PHE A 102 -17.17 3.89 4.84
CA PHE A 102 -16.37 2.67 4.93
C PHE A 102 -16.43 2.17 6.37
N PRO A 103 -16.39 0.87 6.62
CA PRO A 103 -16.40 0.33 7.97
C PRO A 103 -15.34 1.01 8.84
N LYS A 104 -15.74 1.52 9.99
CA LYS A 104 -14.81 2.06 10.96
C LYS A 104 -14.02 0.91 11.58
N PRO A 105 -12.72 1.10 11.87
CA PRO A 105 -11.95 0.10 12.58
C PRO A 105 -12.59 -0.18 13.94
N THR A 106 -12.57 -1.44 14.35
CA THR A 106 -13.00 -1.83 15.70
C THR A 106 -12.03 -1.29 16.74
N GLN A 107 -12.46 -1.24 18.02
CA GLN A 107 -11.57 -0.82 19.11
C GLN A 107 -10.36 -1.76 19.24
N GLU A 108 -10.53 -3.02 18.88
CA GLU A 108 -9.45 -4.02 18.89
C GLU A 108 -8.40 -3.69 17.83
N ILE A 109 -8.80 -3.42 16.58
CA ILE A 109 -7.91 -2.98 15.51
C ILE A 109 -7.18 -1.68 15.91
N LEU A 110 -7.91 -0.68 16.41
CA LEU A 110 -7.28 0.58 16.86
C LEU A 110 -6.24 0.34 17.96
N THR A 111 -6.52 -0.56 18.89
CA THR A 111 -5.57 -0.89 19.97
C THR A 111 -4.33 -1.56 19.43
N GLN A 112 -4.48 -2.41 18.41
CA GLN A 112 -3.36 -3.08 17.75
C GLN A 112 -2.52 -2.10 16.93
N ASP A 113 -3.15 -1.27 16.12
CA ASP A 113 -2.48 -0.30 15.23
C ASP A 113 -1.73 0.80 16.01
N LEU A 114 -2.17 1.09 17.24
CA LEU A 114 -1.52 2.07 18.12
C LEU A 114 -0.38 1.48 18.97
N LYS A 115 -0.10 0.17 18.87
CA LYS A 115 1.01 -0.45 19.60
C LYS A 115 2.35 0.06 19.11
N GLU A 116 3.24 0.29 20.06
CA GLU A 116 4.64 0.56 19.76
C GLU A 116 5.32 -0.65 19.13
N THR A 117 6.14 -0.40 18.12
CA THR A 117 7.00 -1.40 17.49
C THR A 117 8.42 -0.86 17.39
N GLN A 118 9.36 -1.69 16.95
CA GLN A 118 10.73 -1.23 16.65
C GLN A 118 10.81 -0.12 15.59
N TYR A 119 9.76 0.04 14.76
CA TYR A 119 9.68 1.06 13.72
C TYR A 119 8.80 2.24 14.13
N TRP A 120 7.73 1.99 14.87
CA TRP A 120 6.79 2.97 15.40
C TRP A 120 7.12 3.24 16.87
N GLN A 121 8.16 4.02 17.11
CA GLN A 121 8.78 4.22 18.43
C GLN A 121 8.04 5.33 19.20
N THR A 122 6.76 5.10 19.49
CA THR A 122 5.86 6.09 20.09
C THR A 122 6.23 6.48 21.52
N SER A 123 6.97 5.64 22.26
CA SER A 123 7.45 5.95 23.60
C SER A 123 8.72 6.82 23.62
N ASN A 124 9.41 6.94 22.48
CA ASN A 124 10.64 7.72 22.40
C ASN A 124 10.42 9.19 22.77
N PRO A 125 11.24 9.80 23.66
CA PRO A 125 11.05 11.19 24.13
C PRO A 125 11.05 12.21 23.00
N GLN A 126 11.91 12.06 21.98
CA GLN A 126 11.99 12.96 20.83
C GLN A 126 10.69 12.92 20.01
N ILE A 127 10.18 11.72 19.73
CA ILE A 127 8.90 11.52 19.01
C ILE A 127 7.75 12.15 19.79
N LYS A 128 7.66 11.88 21.10
CA LYS A 128 6.62 12.46 21.96
C LYS A 128 6.67 14.00 22.00
N GLU A 129 7.85 14.57 22.08
CA GLU A 129 8.01 16.02 22.12
C GLU A 129 7.56 16.66 20.80
N ILE A 130 7.96 16.10 19.66
CA ILE A 130 7.55 16.58 18.33
C ILE A 130 6.03 16.45 18.19
N ALA A 131 5.44 15.29 18.49
CA ALA A 131 4.01 15.06 18.38
C ALA A 131 3.21 16.05 19.27
N ARG A 132 3.67 16.31 20.47
CA ARG A 132 3.03 17.29 21.39
C ARG A 132 3.09 18.73 20.86
N LYS A 133 4.22 19.12 20.26
CA LYS A 133 4.39 20.47 19.67
C LYS A 133 3.50 20.68 18.46
N LEU A 134 3.38 19.65 17.62
CA LEU A 134 2.61 19.71 16.38
C LEU A 134 1.09 19.59 16.60
N SER A 135 0.67 18.82 17.60
CA SER A 135 -0.70 18.68 18.14
C SER A 135 -1.80 18.21 17.18
N THR A 136 -1.64 18.31 15.86
CA THR A 136 -2.62 17.87 14.86
C THR A 136 -1.99 16.97 13.82
N ALA A 137 -2.79 16.06 13.23
CA ALA A 137 -2.32 15.18 12.13
C ALA A 137 -1.83 16.00 10.93
N ARG A 138 -2.47 17.12 10.61
CA ARG A 138 -2.05 18.01 9.52
C ARG A 138 -0.66 18.60 9.76
N ASN A 139 -0.41 19.14 10.96
CA ASN A 139 0.90 19.69 11.30
C ASN A 139 1.99 18.62 11.30
N ILE A 140 1.66 17.37 11.74
CA ILE A 140 2.58 16.24 11.67
C ILE A 140 2.90 15.90 10.22
N TYR A 141 1.90 15.84 9.35
CA TYR A 141 2.10 15.62 7.93
C TYR A 141 3.01 16.69 7.31
N ASP A 142 2.70 17.95 7.52
CA ASP A 142 3.48 19.08 6.99
C ASP A 142 4.93 19.06 7.51
N PHE A 143 5.13 18.72 8.79
CA PHE A 143 6.46 18.52 9.37
C PHE A 143 7.23 17.41 8.68
N VAL A 144 6.63 16.22 8.50
CA VAL A 144 7.28 15.07 7.85
C VAL A 144 7.68 15.43 6.42
N VAL A 145 6.76 15.99 5.63
CA VAL A 145 7.00 16.35 4.22
C VAL A 145 8.11 17.42 4.07
N ASN A 146 8.21 18.35 5.02
CA ASN A 146 9.21 19.43 4.95
C ASN A 146 10.56 19.07 5.60
N THR A 147 10.61 17.98 6.40
CA THR A 147 11.80 17.61 7.16
C THR A 147 12.53 16.42 6.54
N LEU A 148 11.78 15.45 5.98
CA LEU A 148 12.36 14.23 5.44
C LEU A 148 12.49 14.31 3.92
N SER A 149 13.64 13.89 3.40
CA SER A 149 13.87 13.68 1.98
C SER A 149 13.80 12.19 1.64
N TYR A 150 13.38 11.88 0.42
CA TYR A 150 13.36 10.49 -0.04
C TYR A 150 14.77 10.05 -0.43
N ASP A 151 15.29 9.04 0.25
CA ASP A 151 16.61 8.48 -0.02
C ASP A 151 16.53 7.41 -1.13
N TYR A 152 16.77 7.84 -2.37
CA TYR A 152 16.72 6.97 -3.54
C TYR A 152 17.83 5.91 -3.56
N ASP A 153 18.95 6.12 -2.87
CA ASP A 153 20.06 5.16 -2.79
C ASP A 153 19.66 3.93 -1.96
N ARG A 154 18.62 4.05 -1.17
CA ARG A 154 18.03 2.95 -0.40
C ARG A 154 17.00 2.13 -1.17
N VAL A 155 16.65 2.51 -2.40
CA VAL A 155 15.72 1.74 -3.24
C VAL A 155 16.45 0.55 -3.88
N ARG A 156 16.74 -0.46 -3.07
CA ARG A 156 17.43 -1.69 -3.47
C ARG A 156 17.01 -2.86 -2.59
N PRO A 157 17.13 -4.11 -3.07
CA PRO A 157 16.86 -5.30 -2.26
C PRO A 157 17.70 -5.33 -0.98
N ASN A 158 17.14 -5.89 0.08
CA ASN A 158 17.83 -6.17 1.35
C ASN A 158 18.34 -4.93 2.13
N VAL A 159 17.72 -3.77 1.93
CA VAL A 159 18.01 -2.59 2.74
C VAL A 159 17.32 -2.71 4.10
N GLU A 160 18.07 -2.45 5.19
CA GLU A 160 17.54 -2.41 6.53
C GLU A 160 16.42 -1.35 6.65
N ARG A 161 15.26 -1.73 7.18
CA ARG A 161 14.15 -0.81 7.44
C ARG A 161 14.49 0.12 8.61
N LEU A 162 14.36 1.42 8.42
CA LEU A 162 14.59 2.41 9.47
C LEU A 162 13.36 2.56 10.36
N GLY A 163 13.58 2.79 11.67
CA GLY A 163 12.53 3.26 12.57
C GLY A 163 12.40 4.79 12.52
N ALA A 164 11.31 5.30 13.11
CA ALA A 164 10.98 6.72 13.10
C ALA A 164 12.11 7.61 13.66
N VAL A 165 12.74 7.22 14.76
CA VAL A 165 13.86 7.96 15.37
C VAL A 165 15.05 8.06 14.44
N ARG A 166 15.41 6.95 13.78
CA ARG A 166 16.55 6.93 12.86
C ARG A 166 16.27 7.77 11.61
N ALA A 167 15.03 7.74 11.11
CA ALA A 167 14.62 8.58 9.99
C ALA A 167 14.70 10.07 10.34
N LEU A 168 14.31 10.49 11.55
CA LEU A 168 14.42 11.87 12.01
C LEU A 168 15.87 12.34 12.20
N ASN A 169 16.76 11.46 12.62
CA ASN A 169 18.16 11.80 12.84
C ASN A 169 19.02 11.77 11.55
N ASN A 170 18.49 11.15 10.51
CA ASN A 170 19.12 11.10 9.18
C ASN A 170 18.03 11.46 8.14
N PRO A 171 17.69 12.75 8.03
CA PRO A 171 16.59 13.20 7.17
C PRO A 171 16.88 13.15 5.66
N ASN A 172 18.11 12.80 5.28
CA ASN A 172 18.60 12.64 3.90
C ASN A 172 18.91 11.18 3.61
#